data_d51ec56eaa12e0d2e80e9bbc1087eb23
#
_entry.id   d51ec56eaa12e0d2e80e9bbc1087eb23
#
_cell.length_a   1.000
_cell.length_b   1.000
_cell.length_c   1.000
_cell.angle_alpha   90.00
_cell.angle_beta   90.00
_cell.angle_gamma   90.00
#
_symmetry.space_group_name_H-M   'P 1'
#
loop_
_entity.id
_entity.type
_entity.pdbx_description
1 polymer ?
#
loop_
_entity_poly.entity_id
_entity_poly.type
_entity_poly.pdbx_seq_one_letter_code
_entity_poly.pdbx_strand_id
1 'polypeptide(L)'
;MNILVTGARGFVGKNLVAALRNIRDGKDRTHPELDIREIFEYDTDGSPEQLADYAKSADFVFHLAGVNRPKTAEEYLPGNTGSLEILLAALQNAGNRCPVMLASSAQASLVGRYAGSEYGKAKLACEKRLRACAAETGVEVLIYRFPNVFGKW
;
A
#
# COMPACT_ATOMS: atom_id res chain seq x y z
N MET A 1 -7.18 3.77 -16.38
CA MET A 1 -6.21 4.09 -15.31
C MET A 1 -5.26 2.94 -15.07
N ASN A 2 -4.03 3.23 -14.66
CA ASN A 2 -3.02 2.23 -14.29
C ASN A 2 -2.93 2.19 -12.76
N ILE A 3 -3.03 1.02 -12.16
CA ILE A 3 -3.07 0.84 -10.70
C ILE A 3 -1.81 0.10 -10.27
N LEU A 4 -1.03 0.70 -9.37
CA LEU A 4 0.10 0.04 -8.73
C LEU A 4 -0.33 -0.56 -7.39
N VAL A 5 -0.10 -1.85 -7.19
CA VAL A 5 -0.33 -2.57 -5.95
C VAL A 5 1.00 -3.08 -5.41
N THR A 6 1.48 -2.51 -4.32
CA THR A 6 2.65 -3.05 -3.61
C THR A 6 2.20 -4.05 -2.54
N GLY A 7 2.98 -5.11 -2.29
CA GLY A 7 2.53 -6.22 -1.47
C GLY A 7 1.45 -7.07 -2.16
N ALA A 8 1.51 -7.12 -3.49
CA ALA A 8 0.51 -7.74 -4.35
C ALA A 8 0.32 -9.24 -4.08
N ARG A 9 1.34 -9.94 -3.59
CA ARG A 9 1.29 -11.37 -3.26
C ARG A 9 0.90 -11.68 -1.83
N GLY A 10 0.74 -10.64 -0.99
CA GLY A 10 0.19 -10.76 0.35
C GLY A 10 -1.29 -11.14 0.34
N PHE A 11 -1.84 -11.47 1.51
CA PHE A 11 -3.25 -11.86 1.65
C PHE A 11 -4.22 -10.81 1.08
N VAL A 12 -4.09 -9.56 1.48
CA VAL A 12 -4.94 -8.46 0.98
C VAL A 12 -4.65 -8.18 -0.49
N GLY A 13 -3.35 -8.19 -0.88
CA GLY A 13 -2.92 -7.92 -2.24
C GLY A 13 -3.53 -8.87 -3.27
N LYS A 14 -3.48 -10.17 -3.01
CA LYS A 14 -4.08 -11.19 -3.91
C LYS A 14 -5.58 -10.98 -4.10
N ASN A 15 -6.30 -10.70 -3.01
CA ASN A 15 -7.73 -10.44 -3.07
C ASN A 15 -8.04 -9.17 -3.87
N LEU A 16 -7.30 -8.08 -3.62
CA LEU A 16 -7.48 -6.82 -4.34
C LEU A 16 -7.15 -6.97 -5.83
N VAL A 17 -6.01 -7.57 -6.16
CA VAL A 17 -5.61 -7.79 -7.56
C VAL A 17 -6.64 -8.64 -8.31
N ALA A 18 -7.18 -9.69 -7.67
CA ALA A 18 -8.24 -10.49 -8.28
C ALA A 18 -9.52 -9.68 -8.52
N ALA A 19 -9.91 -8.82 -7.58
CA ALA A 19 -11.07 -7.93 -7.75
C ALA A 19 -10.84 -6.90 -8.88
N LEU A 20 -9.68 -6.25 -8.89
CA LEU A 20 -9.33 -5.27 -9.94
C LEU A 20 -9.30 -5.92 -11.33
N ARG A 21 -8.79 -7.14 -11.45
CA ARG A 21 -8.81 -7.90 -12.71
C ARG A 21 -10.24 -8.22 -13.15
N ASN A 22 -11.13 -8.60 -12.24
CA ASN A 22 -12.52 -8.85 -12.55
C ASN A 22 -13.23 -7.60 -13.08
N ILE A 23 -12.96 -6.43 -12.51
CA ILE A 23 -13.47 -5.14 -13.00
C ILE A 23 -12.91 -4.87 -14.39
N ARG A 24 -11.58 -4.91 -14.56
CA ARG A 24 -10.92 -4.68 -15.86
C ARG A 24 -11.46 -5.58 -16.97
N ASP A 25 -11.67 -6.84 -16.66
CA ASP A 25 -12.12 -7.85 -17.62
C ASP A 25 -13.67 -7.83 -17.83
N GLY A 26 -14.38 -6.87 -17.21
CA GLY A 26 -15.85 -6.72 -17.33
C GLY A 26 -16.67 -7.82 -16.66
N LYS A 27 -16.02 -8.67 -15.83
CA LYS A 27 -16.68 -9.72 -15.04
C LYS A 27 -17.41 -9.17 -13.82
N ASP A 28 -16.84 -8.12 -13.21
CA ASP A 28 -17.47 -7.32 -12.16
C ASP A 28 -17.91 -5.98 -12.77
N ARG A 29 -19.20 -5.68 -12.69
CA ARG A 29 -19.81 -4.46 -13.23
C ARG A 29 -20.35 -3.53 -12.15
N THR A 30 -19.94 -3.74 -10.90
CA THR A 30 -20.37 -2.89 -9.78
C THR A 30 -19.72 -1.52 -9.80
N HIS A 31 -18.61 -1.36 -10.54
CA HIS A 31 -17.84 -0.14 -10.69
C HIS A 31 -17.62 0.22 -12.18
N PRO A 32 -18.68 0.54 -12.94
CA PRO A 32 -18.58 0.81 -14.37
C PRO A 32 -17.79 2.07 -14.71
N GLU A 33 -17.58 2.95 -13.73
CA GLU A 33 -16.78 4.17 -13.83
C GLU A 33 -15.27 3.92 -13.83
N LEU A 34 -14.82 2.72 -13.42
CA LEU A 34 -13.41 2.37 -13.35
C LEU A 34 -12.90 1.76 -14.67
N ASP A 35 -12.29 2.59 -15.51
CA ASP A 35 -11.57 2.12 -16.71
C ASP A 35 -10.13 1.72 -16.33
N ILE A 36 -9.95 0.49 -15.88
CA ILE A 36 -8.64 -0.06 -15.51
C ILE A 36 -7.95 -0.58 -16.77
N ARG A 37 -6.74 -0.05 -17.07
CA ARG A 37 -5.90 -0.49 -18.19
C ARG A 37 -4.88 -1.52 -17.74
N GLU A 38 -4.03 -1.13 -16.77
CA GLU A 38 -2.94 -1.95 -16.26
C GLU A 38 -3.02 -2.09 -14.75
N ILE A 39 -2.59 -3.25 -14.24
CA ILE A 39 -2.44 -3.55 -12.82
C ILE A 39 -0.98 -3.95 -12.62
N PHE A 40 -0.20 -3.04 -12.06
CA PHE A 40 1.20 -3.26 -11.75
C PHE A 40 1.31 -3.94 -10.39
N GLU A 41 1.78 -5.16 -10.38
CA GLU A 41 1.95 -5.97 -9.18
C GLU A 41 3.41 -5.92 -8.74
N TYR A 42 3.68 -5.30 -7.60
CA TYR A 42 5.01 -5.21 -7.03
C TYR A 42 5.09 -5.88 -5.66
N ASP A 43 6.13 -6.69 -5.45
CA ASP A 43 6.38 -7.38 -4.18
C ASP A 43 7.89 -7.50 -3.93
N THR A 44 8.28 -8.21 -2.88
CA THR A 44 9.67 -8.33 -2.38
C THR A 44 10.67 -8.89 -3.38
N ASP A 45 10.22 -9.56 -4.43
CA ASP A 45 11.04 -10.08 -5.54
C ASP A 45 11.13 -9.11 -6.74
N GLY A 46 10.44 -7.98 -6.68
CA GLY A 46 10.52 -6.93 -7.70
C GLY A 46 11.83 -6.14 -7.59
N SER A 47 12.39 -5.73 -8.75
CA SER A 47 13.58 -4.90 -8.76
C SER A 47 13.26 -3.41 -8.54
N PRO A 48 14.24 -2.59 -8.10
CA PRO A 48 14.05 -1.14 -8.00
C PRO A 48 13.69 -0.48 -9.34
N GLU A 49 14.25 -0.98 -10.44
CA GLU A 49 13.98 -0.50 -11.81
C GLU A 49 12.51 -0.76 -12.18
N GLN A 50 12.00 -1.94 -11.86
CA GLN A 50 10.59 -2.28 -12.08
C GLN A 50 9.66 -1.33 -11.32
N LEU A 51 9.97 -1.04 -10.05
CA LEU A 51 9.18 -0.08 -9.28
C LEU A 51 9.25 1.32 -9.88
N ALA A 52 10.43 1.75 -10.33
CA ALA A 52 10.61 3.05 -10.97
C ALA A 52 9.79 3.17 -12.25
N ASP A 53 9.71 2.11 -13.06
CA ASP A 53 8.91 2.10 -14.27
C ASP A 53 7.40 2.13 -13.97
N TYR A 54 6.95 1.38 -12.97
CA TYR A 54 5.56 1.43 -12.50
C TYR A 54 5.19 2.80 -11.94
N ALA A 55 6.09 3.41 -11.16
CA ALA A 55 5.89 4.74 -10.59
C ALA A 55 5.73 5.85 -11.64
N LYS A 56 6.33 5.72 -12.83
CA LYS A 56 6.20 6.69 -13.93
C LYS A 56 4.77 6.78 -14.48
N SER A 57 4.04 5.67 -14.48
CA SER A 57 2.78 5.55 -15.20
C SER A 57 1.58 5.18 -14.32
N ALA A 58 1.78 5.03 -13.01
CA ALA A 58 0.69 4.76 -12.08
C ALA A 58 -0.24 5.98 -11.96
N ASP A 59 -1.54 5.75 -12.05
CA ASP A 59 -2.59 6.74 -11.79
C ASP A 59 -3.13 6.65 -10.36
N PHE A 60 -2.91 5.51 -9.69
CA PHE A 60 -3.30 5.25 -8.30
C PHE A 60 -2.40 4.17 -7.68
N VAL A 61 -2.07 4.33 -6.40
CA VAL A 61 -1.27 3.34 -5.67
C VAL A 61 -2.02 2.76 -4.48
N PHE A 62 -2.09 1.43 -4.41
CA PHE A 62 -2.44 0.69 -3.20
C PHE A 62 -1.15 0.20 -2.53
N HIS A 63 -0.74 0.85 -1.45
CA HIS A 63 0.41 0.42 -0.67
C HIS A 63 0.00 -0.57 0.41
N LEU A 64 0.09 -1.85 0.09
CA LEU A 64 -0.24 -2.96 0.97
C LEU A 64 1.02 -3.66 1.51
N ALA A 65 2.19 -3.32 0.96
CA ALA A 65 3.47 -3.86 1.41
C ALA A 65 3.72 -3.54 2.88
N GLY A 66 4.29 -4.50 3.60
CA GLY A 66 4.66 -4.33 4.99
C GLY A 66 4.79 -5.68 5.69
N VAL A 67 5.52 -5.68 6.81
CA VAL A 67 5.77 -6.87 7.62
C VAL A 67 4.70 -6.97 8.69
N ASN A 68 3.97 -8.09 8.71
CA ASN A 68 2.92 -8.36 9.70
C ASN A 68 3.33 -9.42 10.74
N ARG A 69 4.24 -10.33 10.37
CA ARG A 69 4.74 -11.41 11.25
C ARG A 69 6.23 -11.55 11.08
N PRO A 70 7.04 -10.60 11.63
CA PRO A 70 8.49 -10.68 11.58
C PRO A 70 9.01 -11.78 12.51
N LYS A 71 10.29 -12.09 12.37
CA LYS A 71 10.96 -13.01 13.29
C LYS A 71 11.21 -12.35 14.65
N THR A 72 11.48 -11.06 14.66
CA THR A 72 11.69 -10.27 15.87
C THR A 72 10.86 -8.99 15.85
N ALA A 73 10.56 -8.41 17.02
CA ALA A 73 9.75 -7.19 17.12
C ALA A 73 10.44 -5.97 16.47
N GLU A 74 11.76 -5.94 16.45
CA GLU A 74 12.57 -4.86 15.89
C GLU A 74 12.42 -4.75 14.37
N GLU A 75 12.01 -5.82 13.69
CA GLU A 75 11.79 -5.83 12.24
C GLU A 75 10.50 -5.12 11.81
N TYR A 76 9.55 -4.88 12.73
CA TYR A 76 8.29 -4.21 12.37
C TYR A 76 8.51 -2.82 11.79
N LEU A 77 9.29 -2.00 12.46
CA LEU A 77 9.47 -0.61 12.06
C LEU A 77 10.20 -0.51 10.70
N PRO A 78 11.42 -1.05 10.53
CA PRO A 78 12.12 -0.94 9.25
C PRO A 78 11.39 -1.66 8.10
N GLY A 79 10.74 -2.79 8.37
CA GLY A 79 10.02 -3.54 7.34
C GLY A 79 8.76 -2.84 6.81
N ASN A 80 8.12 -2.02 7.64
CA ASN A 80 6.95 -1.24 7.23
C ASN A 80 7.35 0.15 6.69
N THR A 81 8.15 0.93 7.43
CA THR A 81 8.57 2.26 6.97
C THR A 81 9.49 2.20 5.77
N GLY A 82 10.40 1.22 5.71
CA GLY A 82 11.32 1.06 4.59
C GLY A 82 10.61 0.81 3.26
N SER A 83 9.60 -0.04 3.24
CA SER A 83 8.82 -0.29 2.01
C SER A 83 8.07 0.96 1.55
N LEU A 84 7.56 1.77 2.48
CA LEU A 84 6.91 3.03 2.16
C LEU A 84 7.90 4.07 1.61
N GLU A 85 9.09 4.22 2.24
CA GLU A 85 10.11 5.16 1.76
C GLU A 85 10.59 4.83 0.34
N ILE A 86 10.78 3.55 0.03
CA ILE A 86 11.16 3.09 -1.31
C ILE A 86 10.08 3.50 -2.34
N LEU A 87 8.81 3.29 -2.02
CA LEU A 87 7.70 3.70 -2.88
C LEU A 87 7.65 5.22 -3.08
N LEU A 88 7.72 5.98 -1.97
CA LEU A 88 7.65 7.44 -2.03
C LEU A 88 8.82 8.03 -2.83
N ALA A 89 10.03 7.49 -2.65
CA ALA A 89 11.20 7.89 -3.43
C ALA A 89 11.02 7.59 -4.93
N ALA A 90 10.46 6.43 -5.28
CA ALA A 90 10.19 6.07 -6.68
C ALA A 90 9.18 7.04 -7.32
N LEU A 91 8.08 7.37 -6.64
CA LEU A 91 7.08 8.32 -7.11
C LEU A 91 7.67 9.73 -7.25
N GLN A 92 8.46 10.18 -6.26
CA GLN A 92 9.11 11.49 -6.28
C GLN A 92 10.12 11.60 -7.44
N ASN A 93 10.96 10.59 -7.64
CA ASN A 93 11.93 10.55 -8.75
C ASN A 93 11.25 10.54 -10.13
N ALA A 94 10.06 9.93 -10.21
CA ALA A 94 9.23 9.93 -11.42
C ALA A 94 8.46 11.26 -11.63
N GLY A 95 8.47 12.17 -10.65
CA GLY A 95 7.62 13.37 -10.66
C GLY A 95 6.13 13.05 -10.58
N ASN A 96 5.75 11.83 -10.17
CA ASN A 96 4.38 11.37 -10.13
C ASN A 96 3.71 11.75 -8.80
N ARG A 97 2.54 12.37 -8.88
CA ARG A 97 1.72 12.81 -7.75
C ARG A 97 0.38 12.10 -7.69
N CYS A 98 0.30 10.88 -8.19
CA CYS A 98 -0.93 10.10 -8.10
C CYS A 98 -1.32 9.84 -6.64
N PRO A 99 -2.62 9.67 -6.36
CA PRO A 99 -3.10 9.32 -5.02
C PRO A 99 -2.47 8.03 -4.49
N VAL A 100 -2.16 8.02 -3.18
CA VAL A 100 -1.59 6.86 -2.50
C VAL A 100 -2.50 6.42 -1.35
N MET A 101 -3.01 5.20 -1.43
CA MET A 101 -3.72 4.53 -0.35
C MET A 101 -2.76 3.68 0.47
N LEU A 102 -2.72 3.90 1.78
CA LEU A 102 -1.94 3.10 2.74
C LEU A 102 -2.83 2.13 3.49
N ALA A 103 -2.50 0.85 3.42
CA ALA A 103 -3.05 -0.17 4.31
C ALA A 103 -2.43 -0.06 5.71
N SER A 104 -3.11 0.66 6.60
CA SER A 104 -2.79 0.75 8.01
C SER A 104 -3.58 -0.29 8.82
N SER A 105 -3.59 -0.18 10.13
CA SER A 105 -4.23 -1.11 11.05
C SER A 105 -4.96 -0.39 12.16
N ALA A 106 -6.05 -0.97 12.67
CA ALA A 106 -6.71 -0.52 13.89
C ALA A 106 -5.74 -0.48 15.09
N GLN A 107 -4.67 -1.30 15.07
CA GLN A 107 -3.62 -1.28 16.09
C GLN A 107 -2.82 0.03 16.10
N ALA A 108 -2.81 0.81 15.02
CA ALA A 108 -2.17 2.13 14.96
C ALA A 108 -2.84 3.17 15.87
N SER A 109 -4.02 2.88 16.43
CA SER A 109 -4.66 3.71 17.46
C SER A 109 -3.87 3.75 18.75
N LEU A 110 -3.12 2.69 19.07
CA LEU A 110 -2.34 2.49 20.30
C LEU A 110 -3.17 2.68 21.59
N VAL A 111 -4.46 2.33 21.54
CA VAL A 111 -5.38 2.42 22.69
C VAL A 111 -5.89 1.06 23.13
N GLY A 112 -6.29 0.94 24.40
CA GLY A 112 -6.79 -0.29 24.97
C GLY A 112 -5.82 -1.46 24.79
N ARG A 113 -6.28 -2.56 24.23
CA ARG A 113 -5.46 -3.76 23.99
C ARG A 113 -4.28 -3.53 23.02
N TYR A 114 -4.25 -2.42 22.32
CA TYR A 114 -3.20 -2.09 21.34
C TYR A 114 -2.14 -1.11 21.88
N ALA A 115 -2.25 -0.66 23.15
CA ALA A 115 -1.37 0.37 23.71
C ALA A 115 0.13 0.05 23.60
N GLY A 116 0.51 -1.25 23.70
CA GLY A 116 1.89 -1.72 23.57
C GLY A 116 2.25 -2.35 22.21
N SER A 117 1.39 -2.23 21.19
CA SER A 117 1.59 -2.92 19.91
C SER A 117 2.77 -2.35 19.12
N GLU A 118 3.87 -3.11 18.96
CA GLU A 118 5.00 -2.73 18.10
C GLU A 118 4.57 -2.63 16.64
N TYR A 119 3.72 -3.55 16.18
CA TYR A 119 3.10 -3.45 14.85
C TYR A 119 2.26 -2.18 14.71
N GLY A 120 1.47 -1.84 15.73
CA GLY A 120 0.67 -0.61 15.74
C GLY A 120 1.56 0.64 15.68
N LYS A 121 2.67 0.67 16.42
CA LYS A 121 3.66 1.76 16.36
C LYS A 121 4.26 1.91 14.96
N ALA A 122 4.64 0.81 14.31
CA ALA A 122 5.19 0.83 12.96
C ALA A 122 4.15 1.34 11.94
N LYS A 123 2.89 0.90 12.03
CA LYS A 123 1.82 1.41 11.15
C LYS A 123 1.53 2.89 11.40
N LEU A 124 1.52 3.34 12.66
CA LEU A 124 1.38 4.77 12.97
C LEU A 124 2.55 5.61 12.43
N ALA A 125 3.76 5.08 12.44
CA ALA A 125 4.93 5.75 11.84
C ALA A 125 4.73 5.91 10.32
N CYS A 126 4.24 4.88 9.61
CA CYS A 126 3.90 4.97 8.20
C CYS A 126 2.81 6.01 7.92
N GLU A 127 1.76 6.07 8.75
CA GLU A 127 0.71 7.10 8.62
C GLU A 127 1.28 8.51 8.74
N LYS A 128 2.13 8.75 9.76
CA LYS A 128 2.78 10.05 9.97
C LYS A 128 3.67 10.43 8.79
N ARG A 129 4.46 9.48 8.29
CA ARG A 129 5.35 9.71 7.14
C ARG A 129 4.57 10.04 5.87
N LEU A 130 3.49 9.30 5.59
CA LEU A 130 2.66 9.55 4.42
C LEU A 130 1.95 10.91 4.50
N ARG A 131 1.44 11.30 5.69
CA ARG A 131 0.86 12.63 5.91
C ARG A 131 1.87 13.76 5.74
N ALA A 132 3.11 13.57 6.19
CA ALA A 132 4.19 14.54 5.96
C ALA A 132 4.46 14.70 4.46
N CYS A 133 4.56 13.60 3.73
CA CYS A 133 4.71 13.63 2.27
C CYS A 133 3.56 14.39 1.60
N ALA A 134 2.31 14.15 2.01
CA ALA A 134 1.15 14.86 1.49
C ALA A 134 1.24 16.38 1.74
N ALA A 135 1.67 16.79 2.94
CA ALA A 135 1.84 18.20 3.28
C ALA A 135 2.95 18.88 2.45
N GLU A 136 4.03 18.16 2.17
CA GLU A 136 5.18 18.65 1.39
C GLU A 136 4.89 18.73 -0.12
N THR A 137 4.15 17.76 -0.66
CA THR A 137 4.00 17.56 -2.11
C THR A 137 2.62 17.89 -2.66
N GLY A 138 1.60 17.98 -1.82
CA GLY A 138 0.21 18.12 -2.22
C GLY A 138 -0.42 16.82 -2.77
N VAL A 139 0.26 15.67 -2.64
CA VAL A 139 -0.27 14.35 -3.06
C VAL A 139 -1.48 13.99 -2.20
N GLU A 140 -2.54 13.53 -2.84
CA GLU A 140 -3.70 12.98 -2.13
C GLU A 140 -3.34 11.65 -1.46
N VAL A 141 -3.68 11.51 -0.17
CA VAL A 141 -3.40 10.29 0.58
C VAL A 141 -4.65 9.76 1.28
N LEU A 142 -4.83 8.45 1.21
CA LEU A 142 -5.91 7.74 1.88
C LEU A 142 -5.31 6.74 2.86
N ILE A 143 -5.75 6.78 4.12
CA ILE A 143 -5.24 5.89 5.16
C ILE A 143 -6.39 5.01 5.65
N TYR A 144 -6.29 3.72 5.38
CA TYR A 144 -7.29 2.73 5.79
C TYR A 144 -6.76 1.90 6.96
N ARG A 145 -7.32 2.06 8.15
CA ARG A 145 -7.01 1.27 9.33
C ARG A 145 -7.84 -0.01 9.34
N PHE A 146 -7.32 -1.05 8.70
CA PHE A 146 -8.01 -2.34 8.68
C PHE A 146 -8.12 -2.95 10.09
N PRO A 147 -9.27 -3.55 10.42
CA PRO A 147 -9.40 -4.47 11.55
C PRO A 147 -8.70 -5.80 11.22
N ASN A 148 -8.95 -6.84 12.00
CA ASN A 148 -8.57 -8.19 11.60
C ASN A 148 -9.30 -8.56 10.31
N VAL A 149 -8.51 -8.91 9.28
CA VAL A 149 -9.04 -9.33 7.98
C VAL A 149 -8.94 -10.84 7.84
N PHE A 150 -9.95 -11.43 7.23
CA PHE A 150 -10.03 -12.87 6.95
C PHE A 150 -10.71 -13.08 5.60
N GLY A 151 -10.45 -14.22 4.96
CA GLY A 151 -11.01 -14.53 3.65
C GLY A 151 -10.22 -15.59 2.91
N LYS A 152 -10.37 -15.64 1.58
CA LYS A 152 -9.66 -16.57 0.70
C LYS A 152 -8.21 -16.12 0.54
N TRP A 153 -7.27 -17.10 0.48
CA TRP A 153 -5.79 -17.06 0.45
C TRP A 153 -5.08 -16.78 1.77
#